data_a3cd91097e465925fd33af17a7dca983
#
_entry.id   a3cd91097e465925fd33af17a7dca983
#
_cell.length_a   1.000
_cell.length_b   1.000
_cell.length_c   1.000
_cell.angle_alpha   90.00
_cell.angle_beta   90.00
_cell.angle_gamma   90.00
#
_symmetry.space_group_name_H-M   'P 1'
#
loop_
_entity.id
_entity.type
_entity.pdbx_description
1 polymer ?
#
loop_
_entity_poly.entity_id
_entity_poly.type
_entity_poly.pdbx_seq_one_letter_code
_entity_poly.pdbx_strand_id
1 'polypeptide(L)'
;MRTLNKDEHNYIKQIANIHETLLSQVESNYKCTKLSIALRYEMICSRLEHTNDKIYIYENEGQLIAFIWGHFSNEKSMVNTELLYVEPQFRKLGIATQLKIALGKWAKTMNAKRISSTIHKSNLPMISLNKDLGYQVSHVKMYKDID
;
A
#
# COMPACT_ATOMS: atom_id res chain seq x y z
N MET A 1 -8.59 8.45 -11.12
CA MET A 1 -7.36 7.70 -10.71
C MET A 1 -6.20 8.07 -11.61
N ARG A 2 -5.06 8.31 -11.03
CA ARG A 2 -3.85 8.66 -11.79
C ARG A 2 -2.59 8.21 -11.04
N THR A 3 -1.46 8.22 -11.75
CA THR A 3 -0.16 7.95 -11.14
C THR A 3 0.31 9.16 -10.33
N LEU A 4 0.86 8.91 -9.15
CA LEU A 4 1.54 9.92 -8.35
C LEU A 4 2.93 10.19 -8.93
N ASN A 5 3.25 11.48 -9.14
CA ASN A 5 4.59 11.88 -9.53
C ASN A 5 5.48 12.09 -8.31
N LYS A 6 6.78 11.80 -8.46
CA LYS A 6 7.76 11.89 -7.35
C LYS A 6 7.90 13.31 -6.76
N ASP A 7 7.47 14.34 -7.49
CA ASP A 7 7.57 15.74 -7.05
C ASP A 7 6.31 16.22 -6.31
N GLU A 8 5.31 15.40 -6.15
CA GLU A 8 4.05 15.76 -5.49
C GLU A 8 4.16 15.55 -3.98
N HIS A 9 4.98 16.38 -3.34
CA HIS A 9 5.34 16.24 -1.92
C HIS A 9 4.14 16.32 -0.97
N ASN A 10 3.09 17.10 -1.32
CA ASN A 10 1.89 17.16 -0.51
C ASN A 10 1.23 15.79 -0.35
N TYR A 11 1.08 15.04 -1.44
CA TYR A 11 0.48 13.71 -1.38
C TYR A 11 1.40 12.68 -0.73
N ILE A 12 2.72 12.80 -0.96
CA ILE A 12 3.68 11.91 -0.31
C ILE A 12 3.66 12.08 1.21
N LYS A 13 3.51 13.32 1.69
CA LYS A 13 3.36 13.58 3.14
C LYS A 13 2.09 12.97 3.69
N GLN A 14 0.98 13.07 2.96
CA GLN A 14 -0.28 12.45 3.36
C GLN A 14 -0.14 10.92 3.44
N ILE A 15 0.50 10.31 2.44
CA ILE A 15 0.75 8.86 2.44
C ILE A 15 1.61 8.46 3.65
N ALA A 16 2.68 9.20 3.92
CA ALA A 16 3.55 8.90 5.06
C ALA A 16 2.79 8.95 6.39
N ASN A 17 1.95 9.97 6.56
CA ASN A 17 1.14 10.12 7.77
C ASN A 17 0.13 8.98 7.92
N ILE A 18 -0.56 8.64 6.84
CA ILE A 18 -1.52 7.52 6.83
C ILE A 18 -0.82 6.21 7.17
N HIS A 19 0.32 5.94 6.53
CA HIS A 19 1.08 4.70 6.75
C HIS A 19 1.50 4.55 8.22
N GLU A 20 2.06 5.60 8.80
CA GLU A 20 2.50 5.59 10.20
C GLU A 20 1.33 5.46 11.17
N THR A 21 0.21 6.12 10.89
CA THR A 21 -0.99 6.02 11.71
C THR A 21 -1.55 4.60 11.68
N LEU A 22 -1.60 3.96 10.51
CA LEU A 22 -2.07 2.58 10.39
C LEU A 22 -1.17 1.60 11.13
N LEU A 23 0.15 1.78 11.07
CA LEU A 23 1.10 0.94 11.84
C LEU A 23 0.83 1.05 13.34
N SER A 24 0.60 2.25 13.85
CA SER A 24 0.34 2.46 15.27
C SER A 24 -0.97 1.84 15.73
N GLN A 25 -1.93 1.66 14.82
CA GLN A 25 -3.21 1.01 15.13
C GLN A 25 -3.11 -0.52 15.15
N VAL A 26 -2.17 -1.09 14.39
CA VAL A 26 -2.03 -2.56 14.26
C VAL A 26 -1.01 -3.11 15.24
N GLU A 27 0.06 -2.37 15.51
CA GLU A 27 1.14 -2.79 16.39
C GLU A 27 1.10 -2.01 17.69
N SER A 28 0.77 -2.68 18.81
CA SER A 28 0.55 -2.05 20.10
C SER A 28 1.79 -1.32 20.66
N ASN A 29 2.99 -1.75 20.27
CA ASN A 29 4.25 -1.13 20.73
C ASN A 29 4.82 -0.09 19.76
N TYR A 30 4.15 0.14 18.64
CA TYR A 30 4.61 1.09 17.64
C TYR A 30 4.14 2.50 17.97
N LYS A 31 5.08 3.45 18.01
CA LYS A 31 4.77 4.85 18.27
C LYS A 31 4.89 5.68 17.01
N CYS A 32 3.77 6.27 16.59
CA CYS A 32 3.75 7.26 15.52
C CYS A 32 4.16 8.62 16.10
N THR A 33 5.29 9.15 15.65
CA THR A 33 5.84 10.44 16.09
C THR A 33 6.07 11.34 14.88
N LYS A 34 6.32 12.63 15.12
CA LYS A 34 6.70 13.54 14.05
C LYS A 34 7.97 13.06 13.35
N LEU A 35 8.91 12.51 14.09
CA LEU A 35 10.14 11.96 13.52
C LEU A 35 9.85 10.72 12.67
N SER A 36 9.03 9.79 13.15
CA SER A 36 8.72 8.58 12.38
C SER A 36 7.97 8.92 11.07
N ILE A 37 7.10 9.91 11.09
CA ILE A 37 6.43 10.41 9.88
C ILE A 37 7.44 11.02 8.91
N ALA A 38 8.37 11.85 9.41
CA ALA A 38 9.39 12.47 8.59
C ALA A 38 10.32 11.44 7.94
N LEU A 39 10.71 10.41 8.68
CA LEU A 39 11.54 9.31 8.16
C LEU A 39 10.77 8.49 7.11
N ARG A 40 9.48 8.26 7.32
CA ARG A 40 8.64 7.56 6.34
C ARG A 40 8.52 8.37 5.05
N TYR A 41 8.32 9.68 5.17
CA TYR A 41 8.29 10.58 4.03
C TYR A 41 9.59 10.51 3.22
N GLU A 42 10.73 10.59 3.88
CA GLU A 42 12.03 10.50 3.21
C GLU A 42 12.24 9.15 2.53
N MET A 43 11.79 8.08 3.16
CA MET A 43 11.86 6.73 2.59
C MET A 43 11.03 6.63 1.31
N ILE A 44 9.81 7.16 1.32
CA ILE A 44 8.94 7.14 0.13
C ILE A 44 9.58 7.93 -1.00
N CYS A 45 10.10 9.13 -0.71
CA CYS A 45 10.79 9.95 -1.71
C CYS A 45 11.98 9.20 -2.31
N SER A 46 12.79 8.57 -1.49
CA SER A 46 13.95 7.79 -1.93
C SER A 46 13.53 6.62 -2.82
N ARG A 47 12.48 5.91 -2.45
CA ARG A 47 12.00 4.76 -3.23
C ARG A 47 11.41 5.18 -4.58
N LEU A 48 10.68 6.27 -4.63
CA LEU A 48 10.16 6.79 -5.90
C LEU A 48 11.29 7.25 -6.83
N GLU A 49 12.40 7.73 -6.29
CA GLU A 49 13.56 8.17 -7.07
C GLU A 49 14.44 7.00 -7.53
N HIS A 50 14.72 6.02 -6.64
CA HIS A 50 15.79 5.04 -6.84
C HIS A 50 15.32 3.60 -7.07
N THR A 51 14.05 3.29 -6.85
CA THR A 51 13.53 1.93 -7.02
C THR A 51 12.32 1.93 -7.96
N ASN A 52 11.89 0.73 -8.35
CA ASN A 52 10.73 0.55 -9.22
C ASN A 52 9.45 0.50 -8.39
N ASP A 53 9.02 1.68 -7.95
CA ASP A 53 7.80 1.84 -7.20
C ASP A 53 6.75 2.56 -8.04
N LYS A 54 5.49 2.18 -7.84
CA LYS A 54 4.34 2.80 -8.50
C LYS A 54 3.27 3.09 -7.46
N ILE A 55 2.80 4.33 -7.46
CA ILE A 55 1.68 4.73 -6.61
C ILE A 55 0.58 5.28 -7.50
N TYR A 56 -0.62 4.70 -7.38
CA TYR A 56 -1.83 5.24 -7.99
C TYR A 56 -2.66 5.92 -6.92
N ILE A 57 -3.22 7.08 -7.23
CA ILE A 57 -4.01 7.86 -6.27
C ILE A 57 -5.37 8.25 -6.83
N TYR A 58 -6.33 8.40 -5.92
CA TYR A 58 -7.54 9.20 -6.09
C TYR A 58 -7.40 10.42 -5.18
N GLU A 59 -7.67 11.58 -5.72
CA GLU A 59 -7.57 12.81 -4.95
C GLU A 59 -8.71 13.77 -5.32
N ASN A 60 -9.00 14.69 -4.43
CA ASN A 60 -9.98 15.74 -4.64
C ASN A 60 -9.49 17.01 -3.94
N GLU A 61 -9.26 18.07 -4.72
CA GLU A 61 -8.87 19.38 -4.23
C GLU A 61 -7.67 19.34 -3.25
N GLY A 62 -6.62 18.58 -3.62
CA GLY A 62 -5.41 18.46 -2.80
C GLY A 62 -5.51 17.48 -1.64
N GLN A 63 -6.67 16.84 -1.45
CA GLN A 63 -6.88 15.85 -0.42
C GLN A 63 -6.85 14.46 -1.01
N LEU A 64 -6.01 13.60 -0.45
CA LEU A 64 -5.89 12.20 -0.84
C LEU A 64 -7.11 11.42 -0.36
N ILE A 65 -7.78 10.75 -1.29
CA ILE A 65 -8.96 9.91 -1.00
C ILE A 65 -8.57 8.45 -0.86
N ALA A 66 -7.70 7.97 -1.73
CA ALA A 66 -7.28 6.57 -1.76
C ALA A 66 -5.98 6.44 -2.52
N PHE A 67 -5.23 5.39 -2.21
CA PHE A 67 -4.04 5.07 -2.98
C PHE A 67 -3.68 3.59 -2.87
N ILE A 68 -2.90 3.12 -3.83
CA ILE A 68 -2.20 1.85 -3.77
C ILE A 68 -0.74 2.07 -4.14
N TRP A 69 0.16 1.47 -3.38
CA TRP A 69 1.59 1.56 -3.57
C TRP A 69 2.16 0.17 -3.81
N GLY A 70 2.81 -0.01 -4.97
CA GLY A 70 3.47 -1.24 -5.34
C GLY A 70 4.96 -1.05 -5.53
N HIS A 71 5.72 -2.09 -5.20
CA HIS A 71 7.16 -2.17 -5.39
C HIS A 71 7.50 -3.40 -6.23
N PHE A 72 8.25 -3.20 -7.32
CA PHE A 72 8.73 -4.30 -8.16
C PHE A 72 10.14 -4.72 -7.76
N SER A 73 10.31 -6.02 -7.52
CA SER A 73 11.61 -6.64 -7.25
C SER A 73 12.08 -7.41 -8.49
N ASN A 74 13.18 -6.95 -9.10
CA ASN A 74 13.80 -7.66 -10.22
C ASN A 74 14.23 -9.07 -9.83
N GLU A 75 14.83 -9.20 -8.65
CA GLU A 75 15.35 -10.47 -8.14
C GLU A 75 14.24 -11.52 -8.04
N LYS A 76 13.08 -11.12 -7.53
CA LYS A 76 11.94 -12.02 -7.32
C LYS A 76 10.97 -12.05 -8.50
N SER A 77 11.12 -11.16 -9.46
CA SER A 77 10.16 -10.92 -10.55
C SER A 77 8.73 -10.76 -10.03
N MET A 78 8.57 -9.96 -8.99
CA MET A 78 7.34 -9.85 -8.23
C MET A 78 7.05 -8.42 -7.85
N VAL A 79 5.78 -8.04 -7.93
CA VAL A 79 5.30 -6.78 -7.36
C VAL A 79 4.74 -7.07 -5.97
N ASN A 80 5.23 -6.34 -4.97
CA ASN A 80 4.67 -6.38 -3.63
C ASN A 80 3.79 -5.14 -3.43
N THR A 81 2.58 -5.36 -2.94
CA THR A 81 1.70 -4.26 -2.52
C THR A 81 2.16 -3.78 -1.15
N GLU A 82 2.76 -2.59 -1.12
CA GLU A 82 3.27 -2.01 0.12
C GLU A 82 2.13 -1.50 1.00
N LEU A 83 1.15 -0.83 0.40
CA LEU A 83 0.00 -0.33 1.12
C LEU A 83 -1.16 -0.06 0.16
N LEU A 84 -2.36 -0.34 0.62
CA LEU A 84 -3.62 0.06 -0.02
C LEU A 84 -4.48 0.74 1.04
N TYR A 85 -4.96 1.93 0.73
CA TYR A 85 -5.78 2.70 1.65
C TYR A 85 -6.92 3.39 0.91
N VAL A 86 -8.10 3.38 1.53
CA VAL A 86 -9.27 4.13 1.07
C VAL A 86 -9.87 4.83 2.29
N GLU A 87 -10.07 6.13 2.19
CA GLU A 87 -10.73 6.91 3.24
C GLU A 87 -12.08 6.26 3.60
N PRO A 88 -12.42 6.18 4.90
CA PRO A 88 -13.62 5.45 5.34
C PRO A 88 -14.91 5.82 4.61
N GLN A 89 -15.15 7.09 4.37
CA GLN A 89 -16.38 7.56 3.71
C GLN A 89 -16.46 7.20 2.22
N PHE A 90 -15.35 6.77 1.62
CA PHE A 90 -15.29 6.38 0.22
C PHE A 90 -15.16 4.87 0.01
N ARG A 91 -15.29 4.10 1.09
CA ARG A 91 -15.24 2.62 1.02
C ARG A 91 -16.54 2.06 0.43
N LYS A 92 -16.47 0.79 -0.03
CA LYS A 92 -17.60 0.05 -0.64
C LYS A 92 -18.11 0.69 -1.94
N LEU A 93 -17.28 1.49 -2.61
CA LEU A 93 -17.59 2.09 -3.91
C LEU A 93 -16.75 1.50 -5.05
N GLY A 94 -16.02 0.42 -4.79
CA GLY A 94 -15.19 -0.24 -5.81
C GLY A 94 -13.82 0.39 -6.04
N ILE A 95 -13.43 1.39 -5.26
CA ILE A 95 -12.15 2.09 -5.46
C ILE A 95 -10.96 1.16 -5.23
N ALA A 96 -10.99 0.35 -4.16
CA ALA A 96 -9.91 -0.60 -3.88
C ALA A 96 -9.74 -1.60 -5.03
N THR A 97 -10.83 -2.09 -5.59
CA THR A 97 -10.81 -3.00 -6.74
C THR A 97 -10.15 -2.34 -7.96
N GLN A 98 -10.52 -1.10 -8.26
CA GLN A 98 -9.94 -0.38 -9.39
C GLN A 98 -8.44 -0.13 -9.20
N LEU A 99 -8.02 0.22 -7.98
CA LEU A 99 -6.61 0.41 -7.66
C LEU A 99 -5.82 -0.89 -7.82
N LYS A 100 -6.37 -2.02 -7.35
CA LYS A 100 -5.72 -3.32 -7.50
C LYS A 100 -5.61 -3.75 -8.97
N ILE A 101 -6.63 -3.50 -9.76
CA ILE A 101 -6.60 -3.79 -11.20
C ILE A 101 -5.52 -2.94 -11.89
N ALA A 102 -5.43 -1.66 -11.56
CA ALA A 102 -4.41 -0.79 -12.11
C ALA A 102 -2.99 -1.26 -11.75
N LEU A 103 -2.77 -1.65 -10.49
CA LEU A 103 -1.48 -2.18 -10.06
C LEU A 103 -1.15 -3.49 -10.78
N GLY A 104 -2.14 -4.36 -10.99
CA GLY A 104 -1.97 -5.59 -11.75
C GLY A 104 -1.56 -5.35 -13.19
N LYS A 105 -2.15 -4.34 -13.84
CA LYS A 105 -1.75 -3.95 -15.20
C LYS A 105 -0.33 -3.45 -15.24
N TRP A 106 0.07 -2.61 -14.30
CA TRP A 106 1.45 -2.17 -14.20
C TRP A 106 2.40 -3.33 -13.96
N ALA A 107 2.04 -4.27 -13.07
CA ALA A 107 2.85 -5.47 -12.84
C ALA A 107 3.13 -6.23 -14.13
N LYS A 108 2.15 -6.34 -15.02
CA LYS A 108 2.33 -6.95 -16.34
C LYS A 108 3.35 -6.18 -17.18
N THR A 109 3.31 -4.85 -17.17
CA THR A 109 4.30 -4.05 -17.94
C THR A 109 5.72 -4.24 -17.43
N MET A 110 5.87 -4.62 -16.15
CA MET A 110 7.16 -4.91 -15.54
C MET A 110 7.60 -6.37 -15.74
N ASN A 111 6.81 -7.16 -16.46
CA ASN A 111 7.02 -8.61 -16.62
C ASN A 111 7.06 -9.37 -15.29
N ALA A 112 6.31 -8.89 -14.30
CA ALA A 112 6.19 -9.56 -13.02
C ALA A 112 5.44 -10.88 -13.18
N LYS A 113 5.91 -11.92 -12.51
CA LYS A 113 5.26 -13.24 -12.51
C LYS A 113 4.21 -13.35 -11.42
N ARG A 114 4.23 -12.48 -10.43
CA ARG A 114 3.35 -12.54 -9.28
C ARG A 114 3.18 -11.14 -8.69
N ILE A 115 2.00 -10.92 -8.11
CA ILE A 115 1.73 -9.78 -7.24
C ILE A 115 1.37 -10.33 -5.87
N SER A 116 1.92 -9.75 -4.82
CA SER A 116 1.70 -10.21 -3.44
C SER A 116 1.20 -9.09 -2.56
N SER A 117 0.52 -9.46 -1.48
CA SER A 117 0.04 -8.56 -0.44
C SER A 117 0.16 -9.25 0.91
N THR A 118 0.51 -8.50 1.95
CA THR A 118 0.43 -8.96 3.33
C THR A 118 -0.76 -8.28 3.98
N ILE A 119 -1.69 -9.08 4.50
CA ILE A 119 -2.95 -8.58 5.06
C ILE A 119 -3.10 -9.14 6.46
N HIS A 120 -3.44 -8.25 7.41
CA HIS A 120 -3.73 -8.69 8.78
C HIS A 120 -4.95 -9.62 8.77
N LYS A 121 -4.90 -10.68 9.59
CA LYS A 121 -5.96 -11.71 9.66
C LYS A 121 -7.34 -11.15 9.97
N SER A 122 -7.41 -10.02 10.66
CA SER A 122 -8.68 -9.38 11.01
C SER A 122 -9.29 -8.56 9.87
N ASN A 123 -8.53 -8.29 8.81
CA ASN A 123 -9.03 -7.51 7.67
C ASN A 123 -9.78 -8.42 6.68
N LEU A 124 -10.92 -8.93 7.12
CA LEU A 124 -11.72 -9.87 6.33
C LEU A 124 -12.21 -9.29 5.00
N PRO A 125 -12.65 -8.02 4.92
CA PRO A 125 -13.06 -7.46 3.62
C PRO A 125 -11.93 -7.49 2.59
N MET A 126 -10.70 -7.20 2.97
CA MET A 126 -9.56 -7.21 2.04
C MET A 126 -9.18 -8.63 1.64
N ILE A 127 -9.23 -9.58 2.57
CA ILE A 127 -8.98 -11.01 2.27
C ILE A 127 -10.02 -11.50 1.26
N SER A 128 -11.30 -11.18 1.46
CA SER A 128 -12.37 -11.54 0.55
C SER A 128 -12.17 -10.93 -0.84
N LEU A 129 -11.85 -9.63 -0.90
CA LEU A 129 -11.58 -8.94 -2.16
C LEU A 129 -10.42 -9.58 -2.92
N ASN A 130 -9.34 -9.89 -2.23
CA ASN A 130 -8.17 -10.53 -2.86
C ASN A 130 -8.55 -11.90 -3.43
N LYS A 131 -9.31 -12.71 -2.70
CA LYS A 131 -9.76 -14.00 -3.20
C LYS A 131 -10.63 -13.85 -4.46
N ASP A 132 -11.52 -12.87 -4.47
CA ASP A 132 -12.36 -12.58 -5.64
C ASP A 132 -11.52 -12.18 -6.85
N LEU A 133 -10.37 -11.54 -6.62
CA LEU A 133 -9.45 -11.14 -7.68
C LEU A 133 -8.43 -12.23 -8.05
N GLY A 134 -8.57 -13.44 -7.51
CA GLY A 134 -7.71 -14.57 -7.85
C GLY A 134 -6.48 -14.74 -6.97
N TYR A 135 -6.37 -14.01 -5.87
CA TYR A 135 -5.29 -14.19 -4.92
C TYR A 135 -5.46 -15.47 -4.12
N GLN A 136 -4.35 -16.11 -3.80
CA GLN A 136 -4.30 -17.31 -2.97
C GLN A 136 -3.46 -17.04 -1.73
N VAL A 137 -3.84 -17.67 -0.62
CA VAL A 137 -3.04 -17.60 0.61
C VAL A 137 -1.76 -18.41 0.40
N SER A 138 -0.60 -17.79 0.64
CA SER A 138 0.70 -18.45 0.51
C SER A 138 1.33 -18.79 1.86
N HIS A 139 1.20 -17.89 2.83
CA HIS A 139 1.84 -18.01 4.13
C HIS A 139 0.87 -17.66 5.25
N VAL A 140 1.06 -18.29 6.41
CA VAL A 140 0.39 -17.91 7.64
C VAL A 140 1.48 -17.60 8.67
N LYS A 141 1.47 -16.38 9.22
CA LYS A 141 2.38 -16.00 10.30
C LYS A 141 1.69 -16.29 11.64
N MET A 142 2.36 -17.03 12.50
CA MET A 142 1.85 -17.37 13.82
C MET A 142 2.84 -16.90 14.87
N TYR A 143 2.32 -16.54 16.03
CA TYR A 143 3.16 -16.11 17.15
C TYR A 143 2.59 -16.65 18.47
N LYS A 144 3.45 -16.70 19.48
CA LYS A 144 3.08 -17.02 20.85
C LYS A 144 3.78 -16.05 21.77
N ASP A 145 3.02 -15.42 22.65
CA ASP A 145 3.59 -14.54 23.68
C ASP A 145 4.33 -15.40 24.72
N ILE A 146 5.48 -14.94 25.14
CA ILE A 146 6.30 -15.61 26.15
C ILE A 146 6.17 -14.84 27.45
N ASP A 147 5.71 -15.52 28.50
CA ASP A 147 5.48 -14.95 29.84
C ASP A 147 6.81 -14.69 30.58
#